data_cd0a12305c827b87b183e64533c82574
#
_entry.id   cd0a12305c827b87b183e64533c82574
#
_cell.length_a   1.000
_cell.length_b   1.000
_cell.length_c   1.000
_cell.angle_alpha   90.00
_cell.angle_beta   90.00
_cell.angle_gamma   90.00
#
_symmetry.space_group_name_H-M   'P 1'
#
loop_
_entity.id
_entity.type
_entity.pdbx_description
1 polymer ?
#
loop_
_entity_poly.entity_id
_entity_poly.type
_entity_poly.pdbx_seq_one_letter_code
_entity_poly.pdbx_strand_id
1 'polypeptide(L)'
;MGDTAATARTLATIMILSIISSLAIADDAGSGSDAGGTATSSTSLSATNSTYSGNLSATDTTDFYSISMPNGTGVSVGLTSPSGADFDLYLYDSGNSQIDSSLSTSSYDEVTSNGTSIGGSTVYIEARRWSGSGQYTLQVWIFSEPQEPAQNDAGTGGDAGDTSTSATPLNSSNQSLSGWISDTFDTQDWYNISIPSGNGVLVTMNFPNGSTSGSQLSLIESSATYYIQYDYSSPY
;
A
#
# COMPACT_ATOMS: atom_id res chain seq x y z
N MET A 1 -75.36 -1.64 -16.24
CA MET A 1 -74.36 -2.67 -16.11
C MET A 1 -73.14 -2.22 -16.90
N GLY A 2 -72.39 -1.39 -16.35
CA GLY A 2 -71.11 -0.93 -16.91
C GLY A 2 -70.25 -0.42 -15.79
N ASP A 3 -69.06 -0.90 -15.68
CA ASP A 3 -67.96 -0.30 -14.91
C ASP A 3 -67.18 -1.16 -13.89
N THR A 4 -67.43 -2.45 -13.83
CA THR A 4 -66.60 -3.33 -13.01
C THR A 4 -65.35 -3.80 -13.74
N ALA A 5 -65.31 -3.79 -15.07
CA ALA A 5 -64.18 -4.20 -15.87
C ALA A 5 -63.06 -3.12 -15.98
N ALA A 6 -63.47 -1.84 -15.98
CA ALA A 6 -62.50 -0.71 -16.02
C ALA A 6 -61.75 -0.55 -14.68
N THR A 7 -62.47 -0.71 -13.55
CA THR A 7 -61.88 -0.61 -12.21
C THR A 7 -60.88 -1.74 -11.91
N ALA A 8 -61.17 -2.95 -12.38
CA ALA A 8 -60.27 -4.10 -12.22
C ALA A 8 -58.98 -3.96 -13.03
N ARG A 9 -59.00 -3.38 -14.24
CA ARG A 9 -57.84 -3.12 -15.08
C ARG A 9 -56.96 -2.00 -14.52
N THR A 10 -57.55 -0.95 -13.96
CA THR A 10 -56.82 0.16 -13.34
C THR A 10 -56.11 -0.29 -12.06
N LEU A 11 -56.75 -1.12 -11.24
CA LEU A 11 -56.14 -1.71 -10.04
C LEU A 11 -54.99 -2.68 -10.36
N ALA A 12 -55.13 -3.51 -11.41
CA ALA A 12 -54.06 -4.41 -11.85
C ALA A 12 -52.86 -3.65 -12.40
N THR A 13 -53.05 -2.55 -13.13
CA THR A 13 -51.97 -1.70 -13.65
C THR A 13 -51.26 -0.96 -12.52
N ILE A 14 -51.97 -0.49 -11.49
CA ILE A 14 -51.37 0.16 -10.32
C ILE A 14 -50.61 -0.85 -9.47
N MET A 15 -51.08 -2.07 -9.29
CA MET A 15 -50.32 -3.11 -8.56
C MET A 15 -49.04 -3.56 -9.28
N ILE A 16 -49.05 -3.64 -10.61
CA ILE A 16 -47.83 -3.98 -11.37
C ILE A 16 -46.82 -2.83 -11.32
N LEU A 17 -47.26 -1.58 -11.34
CA LEU A 17 -46.38 -0.43 -11.26
C LEU A 17 -45.75 -0.26 -9.87
N SER A 18 -46.42 -0.68 -8.79
CA SER A 18 -45.87 -0.65 -7.43
C SER A 18 -44.86 -1.76 -7.13
N ILE A 19 -44.82 -2.83 -7.92
CA ILE A 19 -43.88 -3.95 -7.77
C ILE A 19 -42.55 -3.64 -8.51
N ILE A 20 -42.60 -2.75 -9.51
CA ILE A 20 -41.36 -2.39 -10.27
C ILE A 20 -40.53 -1.33 -9.55
N SER A 21 -41.07 -0.64 -8.54
CA SER A 21 -40.36 0.43 -7.82
C SER A 21 -39.46 -0.05 -6.68
N SER A 22 -39.25 -1.36 -6.49
CA SER A 22 -38.39 -1.90 -5.43
C SER A 22 -37.24 -2.77 -5.94
N LEU A 23 -36.95 -2.77 -7.23
CA LEU A 23 -35.65 -3.25 -7.70
C LEU A 23 -34.70 -2.06 -7.67
N ALA A 24 -34.28 -1.67 -6.48
CA ALA A 24 -33.04 -0.89 -6.37
C ALA A 24 -31.95 -1.79 -6.90
N ILE A 25 -31.53 -1.56 -8.13
CA ILE A 25 -30.27 -2.14 -8.63
C ILE A 25 -29.21 -1.60 -7.70
N ALA A 26 -28.39 -2.48 -7.10
CA ALA A 26 -27.23 -2.06 -6.37
C ALA A 26 -26.40 -1.14 -7.29
N ASP A 27 -26.10 0.05 -6.83
CA ASP A 27 -25.28 1.03 -7.56
C ASP A 27 -24.01 1.25 -6.73
N ASP A 28 -23.16 0.24 -6.73
CA ASP A 28 -21.98 0.25 -5.92
C ASP A 28 -20.90 1.12 -6.57
N ALA A 29 -20.38 2.02 -5.77
CA ALA A 29 -19.42 3.03 -6.18
C ALA A 29 -19.89 3.93 -7.35
N GLY A 30 -21.21 4.06 -7.58
CA GLY A 30 -21.75 4.83 -8.70
C GLY A 30 -21.55 4.16 -10.06
N SER A 31 -21.32 2.84 -10.09
CA SER A 31 -21.10 2.08 -11.33
C SER A 31 -22.37 1.81 -12.14
N GLY A 32 -23.54 2.00 -11.54
CA GLY A 32 -24.84 1.63 -12.10
C GLY A 32 -25.16 0.13 -11.97
N SER A 33 -24.35 -0.62 -11.23
CA SER A 33 -24.50 -2.05 -11.01
C SER A 33 -23.88 -2.48 -9.68
N ASP A 34 -24.12 -3.73 -9.32
CA ASP A 34 -23.46 -4.44 -8.23
C ASP A 34 -21.97 -4.62 -8.47
N ALA A 35 -21.14 -4.51 -7.41
CA ALA A 35 -19.68 -4.49 -7.50
C ALA A 35 -19.02 -5.84 -7.79
N GLY A 36 -19.77 -6.87 -7.99
CA GLY A 36 -19.29 -8.22 -8.32
C GLY A 36 -18.50 -8.91 -7.22
N GLY A 37 -18.75 -10.20 -7.02
CA GLY A 37 -18.28 -10.98 -5.88
C GLY A 37 -16.86 -11.57 -6.02
N THR A 38 -16.01 -11.13 -6.96
CA THR A 38 -14.67 -11.65 -7.16
C THR A 38 -13.70 -10.58 -7.71
N ALA A 39 -12.38 -10.77 -7.49
CA ALA A 39 -11.37 -9.87 -8.03
C ALA A 39 -11.46 -9.69 -9.56
N THR A 40 -11.82 -10.74 -10.29
CA THR A 40 -11.97 -10.70 -11.77
C THR A 40 -13.23 -9.98 -12.25
N SER A 41 -14.22 -9.80 -11.38
CA SER A 41 -15.45 -9.05 -11.65
C SER A 41 -15.53 -7.73 -10.88
N SER A 42 -14.41 -7.29 -10.30
CA SER A 42 -14.34 -6.10 -9.45
C SER A 42 -14.75 -4.82 -10.17
N THR A 43 -15.39 -3.92 -9.44
CA THR A 43 -15.67 -2.55 -9.90
C THR A 43 -14.41 -1.69 -9.75
N SER A 44 -14.00 -1.03 -10.84
CA SER A 44 -12.81 -0.18 -10.83
C SER A 44 -13.06 1.16 -10.14
N LEU A 45 -12.20 1.52 -9.20
CA LEU A 45 -12.19 2.82 -8.51
C LEU A 45 -11.03 3.68 -9.00
N SER A 46 -11.16 4.99 -8.86
CA SER A 46 -10.08 5.93 -9.12
C SER A 46 -9.03 5.90 -8.01
N ALA A 47 -7.76 6.00 -8.39
CA ALA A 47 -6.64 6.14 -7.44
C ALA A 47 -6.56 7.57 -6.90
N THR A 48 -7.61 8.01 -6.21
CA THR A 48 -7.75 9.34 -5.60
C THR A 48 -8.46 9.23 -4.25
N ASN A 49 -8.23 10.18 -3.36
CA ASN A 49 -8.95 10.27 -2.11
C ASN A 49 -10.44 10.47 -2.39
N SER A 50 -11.24 9.48 -2.09
CA SER A 50 -12.66 9.44 -2.46
C SER A 50 -13.47 8.60 -1.48
N THR A 51 -14.76 8.86 -1.47
CA THR A 51 -15.75 8.10 -0.69
C THR A 51 -16.77 7.50 -1.65
N TYR A 52 -17.02 6.22 -1.47
CA TYR A 52 -17.98 5.43 -2.25
C TYR A 52 -19.04 4.84 -1.35
N SER A 53 -20.14 4.40 -1.92
CA SER A 53 -21.15 3.61 -1.22
C SER A 53 -21.36 2.29 -1.94
N GLY A 54 -21.66 1.25 -1.19
CA GLY A 54 -22.09 -0.04 -1.71
C GLY A 54 -23.17 -0.63 -0.81
N ASN A 55 -23.71 -1.79 -1.18
CA ASN A 55 -24.77 -2.42 -0.42
C ASN A 55 -24.58 -3.93 -0.35
N LEU A 56 -24.50 -4.48 0.85
CA LEU A 56 -24.44 -5.93 1.08
C LEU A 56 -25.73 -6.45 1.71
N SER A 57 -26.10 -7.67 1.32
CA SER A 57 -27.33 -8.33 1.74
C SER A 57 -27.13 -9.84 1.95
N ALA A 58 -28.20 -10.55 2.32
CA ALA A 58 -28.16 -12.00 2.47
C ALA A 58 -27.93 -12.76 1.13
N THR A 59 -28.22 -12.14 0.01
CA THR A 59 -28.05 -12.72 -1.34
C THR A 59 -26.86 -12.13 -2.09
N ASP A 60 -26.34 -11.04 -1.60
CA ASP A 60 -25.20 -10.34 -2.09
C ASP A 60 -24.24 -10.14 -0.91
N THR A 61 -23.25 -10.99 -0.79
CA THR A 61 -22.45 -11.11 0.43
C THR A 61 -21.03 -10.56 0.29
N THR A 62 -20.65 -10.12 -0.91
CA THR A 62 -19.27 -9.76 -1.20
C THR A 62 -19.17 -8.81 -2.36
N ASP A 63 -18.55 -7.65 -2.14
CA ASP A 63 -18.23 -6.65 -3.16
C ASP A 63 -16.73 -6.55 -3.35
N PHE A 64 -16.27 -6.69 -4.58
CA PHE A 64 -14.87 -6.47 -4.96
C PHE A 64 -14.69 -5.18 -5.74
N TYR A 65 -13.69 -4.43 -5.35
CA TYR A 65 -13.21 -3.23 -6.02
C TYR A 65 -11.75 -3.40 -6.44
N SER A 66 -11.34 -2.66 -7.47
CA SER A 66 -9.95 -2.63 -7.91
C SER A 66 -9.45 -1.20 -8.07
N ILE A 67 -8.19 -0.96 -7.74
CA ILE A 67 -7.50 0.33 -7.92
C ILE A 67 -6.17 0.06 -8.62
N SER A 68 -5.92 0.77 -9.74
CA SER A 68 -4.59 0.81 -10.36
C SER A 68 -3.75 1.84 -9.62
N MET A 69 -2.80 1.39 -8.82
CA MET A 69 -2.00 2.23 -7.95
C MET A 69 -0.90 2.96 -8.71
N PRO A 70 -0.73 4.28 -8.55
CA PRO A 70 0.44 4.99 -9.03
C PRO A 70 1.73 4.48 -8.37
N ASN A 71 2.86 4.60 -9.07
CA ASN A 71 4.17 4.28 -8.49
C ASN A 71 4.44 5.16 -7.25
N GLY A 72 5.03 4.57 -6.22
CA GLY A 72 5.41 5.27 -5.00
C GLY A 72 4.23 5.75 -4.17
N THR A 73 3.07 5.11 -4.30
CA THR A 73 1.90 5.41 -3.48
C THR A 73 1.41 4.20 -2.71
N GLY A 74 0.95 4.43 -1.49
CA GLY A 74 0.23 3.49 -0.67
C GLY A 74 -1.28 3.79 -0.65
N VAL A 75 -2.07 2.88 -0.10
CA VAL A 75 -3.51 3.02 0.07
C VAL A 75 -3.92 2.66 1.49
N SER A 76 -4.81 3.46 2.08
CA SER A 76 -5.62 3.11 3.24
C SER A 76 -7.08 3.09 2.83
N VAL A 77 -7.81 2.09 3.28
CA VAL A 77 -9.23 1.92 2.99
C VAL A 77 -9.98 1.72 4.28
N GLY A 78 -11.01 2.54 4.51
CA GLY A 78 -11.92 2.43 5.63
C GLY A 78 -13.31 2.00 5.15
N LEU A 79 -13.90 1.06 5.86
CA LEU A 79 -15.28 0.58 5.66
C LEU A 79 -16.12 0.95 6.86
N THR A 80 -17.24 1.63 6.63
CA THR A 80 -18.23 1.89 7.67
C THR A 80 -19.50 1.08 7.39
N SER A 81 -19.78 0.12 8.25
CA SER A 81 -20.97 -0.72 8.22
C SER A 81 -22.20 0.03 8.69
N PRO A 82 -23.41 -0.27 8.17
CA PRO A 82 -24.66 0.29 8.67
C PRO A 82 -24.99 -0.24 10.06
N SER A 83 -25.81 0.51 10.80
CA SER A 83 -26.20 0.11 12.16
C SER A 83 -26.84 -1.28 12.17
N GLY A 84 -26.34 -2.16 13.04
CA GLY A 84 -26.81 -3.54 13.20
C GLY A 84 -26.28 -4.52 12.14
N ALA A 85 -25.33 -4.10 11.32
CA ALA A 85 -24.58 -4.98 10.42
C ALA A 85 -23.09 -4.99 10.82
N ASP A 86 -22.43 -6.06 10.41
CA ASP A 86 -21.01 -6.33 10.60
C ASP A 86 -20.43 -6.79 9.26
N PHE A 87 -19.57 -5.96 8.68
CA PHE A 87 -18.94 -6.20 7.38
C PHE A 87 -17.44 -6.13 7.54
N ASP A 88 -16.75 -7.14 7.09
CA ASP A 88 -15.29 -7.27 7.13
C ASP A 88 -14.63 -6.61 5.91
N LEU A 89 -13.42 -6.14 6.08
CA LEU A 89 -12.64 -5.51 5.01
C LEU A 89 -11.32 -6.25 4.77
N TYR A 90 -11.01 -6.49 3.50
CA TYR A 90 -9.78 -7.14 3.08
C TYR A 90 -9.11 -6.36 1.96
N LEU A 91 -7.78 -6.41 1.93
CA LEU A 91 -6.93 -5.83 0.89
C LEU A 91 -6.03 -6.92 0.29
N TYR A 92 -5.97 -6.98 -1.03
CA TYR A 92 -5.18 -7.98 -1.78
C TYR A 92 -4.27 -7.32 -2.80
N ASP A 93 -3.17 -7.99 -3.12
CA ASP A 93 -2.27 -7.62 -4.21
C ASP A 93 -2.82 -8.03 -5.59
N SER A 94 -2.08 -7.71 -6.66
CA SER A 94 -2.45 -8.05 -8.03
C SER A 94 -2.48 -9.57 -8.32
N GLY A 95 -1.82 -10.37 -7.49
CA GLY A 95 -1.85 -11.83 -7.51
C GLY A 95 -2.98 -12.43 -6.67
N ASN A 96 -3.84 -11.59 -6.08
CA ASN A 96 -4.90 -11.99 -5.16
C ASN A 96 -4.37 -12.61 -3.85
N SER A 97 -3.16 -12.24 -3.43
CA SER A 97 -2.63 -12.58 -2.10
C SER A 97 -3.07 -11.48 -1.11
N GLN A 98 -3.56 -11.90 0.06
CA GLN A 98 -3.99 -10.96 1.09
C GLN A 98 -2.81 -10.15 1.63
N ILE A 99 -2.94 -8.84 1.60
CA ILE A 99 -1.97 -7.88 2.17
C ILE A 99 -2.35 -7.54 3.61
N ASP A 100 -3.64 -7.24 3.82
CA ASP A 100 -4.17 -6.82 5.12
C ASP A 100 -5.64 -7.20 5.26
N SER A 101 -6.17 -7.23 6.50
CA SER A 101 -7.58 -7.44 6.77
C SER A 101 -7.99 -6.86 8.11
N SER A 102 -9.21 -6.38 8.19
CA SER A 102 -9.89 -5.97 9.42
C SER A 102 -11.17 -6.77 9.57
N LEU A 103 -11.31 -7.47 10.69
CA LEU A 103 -12.41 -8.37 11.04
C LEU A 103 -13.03 -7.93 12.36
N SER A 104 -13.18 -6.64 12.55
CA SER A 104 -13.65 -6.07 13.79
C SER A 104 -15.17 -6.17 13.87
N THR A 105 -15.70 -6.48 15.04
CA THR A 105 -17.15 -6.38 15.31
C THR A 105 -17.62 -4.94 15.49
N SER A 106 -16.74 -3.95 15.33
CA SER A 106 -17.10 -2.54 15.32
C SER A 106 -17.79 -2.16 14.01
N SER A 107 -18.41 -0.99 13.97
CA SER A 107 -19.00 -0.47 12.72
C SER A 107 -17.97 0.10 11.76
N TYR A 108 -16.67 0.09 12.09
CA TYR A 108 -15.60 0.62 11.26
C TYR A 108 -14.43 -0.34 11.21
N ASP A 109 -14.02 -0.64 10.00
CA ASP A 109 -12.85 -1.44 9.65
C ASP A 109 -11.89 -0.64 8.81
N GLU A 110 -10.59 -0.86 8.96
CA GLU A 110 -9.56 -0.18 8.17
C GLU A 110 -8.43 -1.15 7.81
N VAL A 111 -8.00 -1.08 6.56
CA VAL A 111 -6.83 -1.80 6.03
C VAL A 111 -5.88 -0.83 5.35
N THR A 112 -4.58 -1.13 5.42
CA THR A 112 -3.55 -0.26 4.86
C THR A 112 -2.45 -1.08 4.19
N SER A 113 -1.93 -0.59 3.08
CA SER A 113 -0.70 -1.10 2.52
C SER A 113 0.28 0.04 2.26
N ASN A 114 1.55 -0.24 2.47
CA ASN A 114 2.64 0.65 2.11
C ASN A 114 3.02 0.49 0.62
N GLY A 115 3.48 1.56 0.00
CA GLY A 115 3.68 1.67 -1.44
C GLY A 115 4.82 0.85 -2.02
N THR A 116 5.75 0.37 -1.18
CA THR A 116 6.87 -0.47 -1.64
C THR A 116 6.41 -1.82 -2.21
N SER A 117 5.24 -2.29 -1.79
CA SER A 117 4.70 -3.59 -2.24
C SER A 117 3.65 -3.49 -3.34
N ILE A 118 3.00 -2.34 -3.53
CA ILE A 118 1.83 -2.20 -4.41
C ILE A 118 1.92 -1.08 -5.44
N GLY A 119 2.88 -0.16 -5.33
CA GLY A 119 3.04 0.94 -6.27
C GLY A 119 3.24 0.44 -7.71
N GLY A 120 2.48 1.00 -8.66
CA GLY A 120 2.49 0.59 -10.06
C GLY A 120 1.75 -0.71 -10.38
N SER A 121 1.07 -1.32 -9.40
CA SER A 121 0.26 -2.53 -9.58
C SER A 121 -1.23 -2.28 -9.32
N THR A 122 -2.06 -3.29 -9.55
CA THR A 122 -3.47 -3.25 -9.15
C THR A 122 -3.63 -3.86 -7.77
N VAL A 123 -4.39 -3.21 -6.90
CA VAL A 123 -4.85 -3.78 -5.64
C VAL A 123 -6.33 -4.09 -5.73
N TYR A 124 -6.78 -5.09 -4.97
CA TYR A 124 -8.18 -5.42 -4.82
C TYR A 124 -8.63 -5.20 -3.38
N ILE A 125 -9.83 -4.68 -3.24
CA ILE A 125 -10.49 -4.42 -1.96
C ILE A 125 -11.73 -5.30 -1.94
N GLU A 126 -11.95 -6.03 -0.86
CA GLU A 126 -13.15 -6.83 -0.65
C GLU A 126 -13.89 -6.32 0.58
N ALA A 127 -15.14 -5.89 0.40
CA ALA A 127 -16.10 -5.71 1.48
C ALA A 127 -16.92 -7.01 1.59
N ARG A 128 -16.87 -7.66 2.75
CA ARG A 128 -17.52 -8.96 2.98
C ARG A 128 -18.52 -8.86 4.11
N ARG A 129 -19.73 -9.34 3.88
CA ARG A 129 -20.75 -9.42 4.89
C ARG A 129 -20.49 -10.57 5.87
N TRP A 130 -20.28 -10.25 7.14
CA TRP A 130 -20.35 -11.21 8.23
C TRP A 130 -21.78 -11.36 8.73
N SER A 131 -22.45 -10.26 9.05
CA SER A 131 -23.86 -10.26 9.51
C SER A 131 -24.60 -8.97 9.12
N GLY A 132 -25.93 -8.98 9.26
CA GLY A 132 -26.77 -7.82 8.94
C GLY A 132 -26.91 -7.60 7.42
N SER A 133 -27.40 -6.43 7.03
CA SER A 133 -27.54 -6.00 5.62
C SER A 133 -27.71 -4.49 5.56
N GLY A 134 -27.36 -3.88 4.45
CA GLY A 134 -27.60 -2.47 4.18
C GLY A 134 -26.47 -1.79 3.46
N GLN A 135 -26.62 -0.49 3.28
CA GLN A 135 -25.65 0.35 2.63
C GLN A 135 -24.45 0.61 3.54
N TYR A 136 -23.25 0.40 3.03
CA TYR A 136 -21.98 0.77 3.67
C TYR A 136 -21.34 1.97 2.98
N THR A 137 -20.35 2.55 3.63
CA THR A 137 -19.46 3.59 3.09
C THR A 137 -18.06 3.05 3.00
N LEU A 138 -17.41 3.18 1.83
CA LEU A 138 -16.02 2.84 1.57
C LEU A 138 -15.24 4.12 1.34
N GLN A 139 -14.25 4.40 2.17
CA GLN A 139 -13.36 5.55 2.07
C GLN A 139 -12.00 5.08 1.59
N VAL A 140 -11.48 5.70 0.54
CA VAL A 140 -10.17 5.41 -0.03
C VAL A 140 -9.26 6.61 0.14
N TRP A 141 -8.09 6.41 0.71
CA TRP A 141 -7.02 7.40 0.84
C TRP A 141 -5.77 6.89 0.12
N ILE A 142 -5.34 7.63 -0.88
CA ILE A 142 -4.06 7.40 -1.55
C ILE A 142 -3.05 8.36 -0.95
N PHE A 143 -1.92 7.84 -0.52
CA PHE A 143 -0.85 8.65 0.04
C PHE A 143 0.48 8.36 -0.68
N SER A 144 1.33 9.38 -0.75
CA SER A 144 2.68 9.18 -1.28
C SER A 144 3.54 8.52 -0.23
N GLU A 145 4.23 7.46 -0.59
CA GLU A 145 5.28 6.90 0.23
C GLU A 145 6.53 7.81 0.16
N PRO A 146 7.26 7.94 1.25
CA PRO A 146 8.58 8.53 1.18
C PRO A 146 9.41 7.80 0.11
N GLN A 147 9.94 8.54 -0.83
CA GLN A 147 10.80 7.97 -1.87
C GLN A 147 12.26 8.08 -1.40
N GLU A 148 13.01 7.03 -1.64
CA GLU A 148 14.46 7.09 -1.49
C GLU A 148 15.01 8.19 -2.41
N PRO A 149 15.86 9.12 -1.90
CA PRO A 149 16.52 10.09 -2.75
C PRO A 149 17.41 9.39 -3.78
N ALA A 150 17.53 9.97 -4.96
CA ALA A 150 18.49 9.47 -5.94
C ALA A 150 19.90 9.53 -5.35
N GLN A 151 20.53 8.39 -5.22
CA GLN A 151 21.86 8.24 -4.62
C GLN A 151 22.95 8.41 -5.69
N ASN A 152 24.14 8.81 -5.23
CA ASN A 152 25.35 8.89 -6.06
C ASN A 152 26.58 8.67 -5.15
N ASP A 153 26.62 7.51 -4.54
CA ASP A 153 27.64 7.19 -3.57
C ASP A 153 28.99 6.97 -4.22
N ALA A 154 30.01 7.61 -3.65
CA ALA A 154 31.34 7.66 -4.21
C ALA A 154 31.38 8.15 -5.69
N GLY A 155 30.35 8.86 -6.18
CA GLY A 155 30.28 9.34 -7.55
C GLY A 155 29.96 8.27 -8.59
N THR A 156 29.40 7.14 -8.19
CA THR A 156 29.06 5.99 -9.07
C THR A 156 27.79 6.18 -9.89
N GLY A 157 26.93 7.11 -9.49
CA GLY A 157 25.60 7.32 -10.08
C GLY A 157 24.51 6.43 -9.49
N GLY A 158 24.79 5.76 -8.36
CA GLY A 158 23.85 4.89 -7.68
C GLY A 158 24.27 4.65 -6.23
N ASP A 159 23.57 3.76 -5.57
CA ASP A 159 23.83 3.27 -4.23
C ASP A 159 25.10 2.42 -4.15
N ALA A 160 25.82 2.50 -3.01
CA ALA A 160 27.10 1.80 -2.78
C ALA A 160 26.95 0.29 -2.50
N GLY A 161 25.76 -0.21 -2.40
CA GLY A 161 25.45 -1.63 -2.17
C GLY A 161 25.55 -2.08 -0.73
N ASP A 162 24.60 -2.92 -0.29
CA ASP A 162 24.32 -3.29 1.11
C ASP A 162 25.13 -4.46 1.64
N THR A 163 26.03 -5.03 0.87
CA THR A 163 26.79 -6.21 1.26
C THR A 163 28.24 -6.18 0.78
N SER A 164 29.11 -6.94 1.45
CA SER A 164 30.50 -7.09 1.04
C SER A 164 30.68 -7.63 -0.39
N THR A 165 29.69 -8.37 -0.90
CA THR A 165 29.71 -8.92 -2.27
C THR A 165 29.25 -7.93 -3.33
N SER A 166 28.45 -6.92 -2.95
CA SER A 166 28.00 -5.81 -3.80
C SER A 166 28.80 -4.51 -3.55
N ALA A 167 29.85 -4.57 -2.74
CA ALA A 167 30.62 -3.41 -2.33
C ALA A 167 31.17 -2.59 -3.50
N THR A 168 30.99 -1.29 -3.44
CA THR A 168 31.46 -0.33 -4.45
C THR A 168 32.99 -0.23 -4.41
N PRO A 169 33.71 -0.46 -5.52
CA PRO A 169 35.16 -0.41 -5.57
C PRO A 169 35.66 1.03 -5.50
N LEU A 170 36.62 1.27 -4.61
CA LEU A 170 37.34 2.54 -4.48
C LEU A 170 38.79 2.46 -4.98
N ASN A 171 39.28 3.58 -5.48
CA ASN A 171 40.67 3.70 -5.85
C ASN A 171 41.58 3.74 -4.60
N SER A 172 42.79 3.22 -4.70
CA SER A 172 43.81 3.24 -3.63
C SER A 172 44.55 4.58 -3.45
N SER A 173 44.02 5.67 -3.97
CA SER A 173 44.53 7.04 -3.81
C SER A 173 43.80 7.79 -2.70
N ASN A 174 44.42 8.85 -2.19
CA ASN A 174 43.76 9.77 -1.28
C ASN A 174 42.58 10.43 -2.00
N GLN A 175 41.38 10.27 -1.46
CA GLN A 175 40.16 10.79 -2.03
C GLN A 175 39.15 11.20 -0.95
N SER A 176 38.26 12.11 -1.29
CA SER A 176 37.09 12.47 -0.48
C SER A 176 35.90 12.14 -1.28
N LEU A 177 34.99 11.34 -0.71
CA LEU A 177 33.81 10.83 -1.34
C LEU A 177 32.57 11.24 -0.54
N SER A 178 31.45 11.33 -1.17
CA SER A 178 30.15 11.53 -0.52
C SER A 178 29.29 10.29 -0.71
N GLY A 179 28.46 10.02 0.26
CA GLY A 179 27.45 8.98 0.23
C GLY A 179 26.22 9.44 1.00
N TRP A 180 25.17 8.63 0.98
CA TRP A 180 23.93 8.87 1.68
C TRP A 180 23.47 7.57 2.35
N ILE A 181 23.19 7.64 3.65
CA ILE A 181 22.61 6.54 4.43
C ILE A 181 21.37 7.05 5.19
N SER A 182 20.39 6.20 5.39
CA SER A 182 19.23 6.48 6.22
C SER A 182 18.84 5.28 7.07
N ASP A 183 17.99 5.51 8.05
CA ASP A 183 17.40 4.47 8.90
C ASP A 183 16.22 3.75 8.27
N THR A 184 15.77 4.17 7.09
CA THR A 184 14.54 3.69 6.46
C THR A 184 14.78 3.00 5.12
N PHE A 185 15.61 3.57 4.26
CA PHE A 185 15.76 3.12 2.88
C PHE A 185 17.09 2.45 2.60
N ASP A 186 18.15 3.04 3.11
CA ASP A 186 19.50 2.63 2.87
C ASP A 186 20.27 2.65 4.18
N THR A 187 20.44 1.50 4.77
CA THR A 187 21.00 1.36 6.12
C THR A 187 22.49 1.04 6.16
N GLN A 188 23.08 0.70 5.02
CA GLN A 188 24.45 0.25 4.92
C GLN A 188 25.07 0.56 3.55
N ASP A 189 26.19 1.21 3.57
CA ASP A 189 27.08 1.36 2.42
C ASP A 189 28.32 0.48 2.55
N TRP A 190 28.57 -0.35 1.58
CA TRP A 190 29.77 -1.15 1.49
C TRP A 190 30.71 -0.68 0.39
N TYR A 191 31.95 -0.42 0.80
CA TYR A 191 33.03 -0.06 -0.12
C TYR A 191 34.15 -1.06 -0.02
N ASN A 192 34.82 -1.37 -1.12
CA ASN A 192 36.05 -2.15 -1.12
C ASN A 192 37.20 -1.35 -1.67
N ILE A 193 38.39 -1.55 -1.10
CA ILE A 193 39.63 -0.89 -1.53
C ILE A 193 40.78 -1.88 -1.51
N SER A 194 41.54 -1.92 -2.58
CA SER A 194 42.78 -2.71 -2.65
C SER A 194 43.96 -1.90 -2.14
N ILE A 195 44.57 -2.32 -1.05
CA ILE A 195 45.73 -1.65 -0.43
C ILE A 195 47.02 -2.29 -0.96
N PRO A 196 47.93 -1.52 -1.63
CA PRO A 196 49.24 -2.05 -2.05
C PRO A 196 50.09 -2.50 -0.86
N SER A 197 50.91 -3.53 -1.08
CA SER A 197 51.77 -4.06 -0.04
C SER A 197 52.66 -2.97 0.57
N GLY A 198 52.75 -2.95 1.89
CA GLY A 198 53.52 -1.96 2.66
C GLY A 198 52.79 -0.64 2.93
N ASN A 199 51.56 -0.50 2.45
CA ASN A 199 50.73 0.69 2.72
C ASN A 199 49.64 0.37 3.77
N GLY A 200 49.11 1.42 4.39
CA GLY A 200 47.95 1.37 5.25
C GLY A 200 46.83 2.22 4.68
N VAL A 201 45.65 2.09 5.26
CA VAL A 201 44.48 2.93 4.97
C VAL A 201 44.01 3.63 6.24
N LEU A 202 43.64 4.89 6.10
CA LEU A 202 42.90 5.65 7.09
C LEU A 202 41.58 6.07 6.45
N VAL A 203 40.49 5.69 7.04
CA VAL A 203 39.12 6.07 6.61
C VAL A 203 38.51 6.95 7.69
N THR A 204 37.95 8.08 7.29
CA THR A 204 37.19 8.97 8.18
C THR A 204 35.82 9.23 7.58
N MET A 205 34.82 9.26 8.42
CA MET A 205 33.45 9.55 8.02
C MET A 205 32.94 10.79 8.77
N ASN A 206 32.38 11.74 8.03
CA ASN A 206 31.82 12.98 8.58
C ASN A 206 30.34 13.07 8.24
N PHE A 207 29.53 13.44 9.21
CA PHE A 207 28.10 13.67 9.04
C PHE A 207 27.77 15.15 8.97
N PRO A 208 26.69 15.52 8.23
CA PRO A 208 26.17 16.87 8.29
C PRO A 208 25.75 17.25 9.71
N ASN A 209 25.92 18.53 10.07
CA ASN A 209 25.43 19.06 11.34
C ASN A 209 23.91 18.89 11.43
N GLY A 210 23.42 18.32 12.53
CA GLY A 210 22.00 18.06 12.74
C GLY A 210 21.55 16.63 12.41
N SER A 211 22.46 15.74 12.04
CA SER A 211 22.17 14.31 11.97
C SER A 211 21.74 13.79 13.34
N THR A 212 20.55 13.19 13.43
CA THR A 212 19.96 12.67 14.68
C THR A 212 20.16 11.17 14.86
N SER A 213 20.62 10.49 13.82
CA SER A 213 20.87 9.03 13.81
C SER A 213 22.32 8.72 14.15
N GLY A 214 22.53 7.72 15.00
CA GLY A 214 23.86 7.16 15.26
C GLY A 214 24.30 6.37 14.02
N SER A 215 25.53 6.59 13.57
CA SER A 215 26.10 5.85 12.44
C SER A 215 27.40 5.17 12.86
N GLN A 216 27.70 4.06 12.22
CA GLN A 216 28.88 3.26 12.51
C GLN A 216 29.77 3.19 11.27
N LEU A 217 31.05 3.42 11.44
CA LEU A 217 32.09 3.11 10.45
C LEU A 217 32.83 1.85 10.86
N SER A 218 32.92 0.87 9.96
CA SER A 218 33.62 -0.39 10.20
C SER A 218 34.64 -0.65 9.12
N LEU A 219 35.83 -1.09 9.52
CA LEU A 219 36.87 -1.54 8.62
C LEU A 219 37.04 -3.05 8.78
N ILE A 220 36.92 -3.79 7.68
CA ILE A 220 36.93 -5.25 7.68
C ILE A 220 37.96 -5.73 6.66
N GLU A 221 38.86 -6.64 7.06
CA GLU A 221 39.76 -7.31 6.12
C GLU A 221 38.97 -8.37 5.31
N SER A 222 39.22 -8.47 4.01
CA SER A 222 38.46 -9.37 3.11
C SER A 222 38.55 -10.86 3.48
N SER A 223 39.56 -11.25 4.24
CA SER A 223 39.77 -12.61 4.77
C SER A 223 39.27 -12.79 6.21
N ALA A 224 38.82 -11.70 6.87
CA ALA A 224 38.47 -11.73 8.28
C ALA A 224 36.96 -11.88 8.49
N THR A 225 36.61 -12.57 9.57
CA THR A 225 35.25 -12.66 10.07
C THR A 225 34.97 -11.70 11.23
N TYR A 226 35.89 -10.79 11.51
CA TYR A 226 35.81 -9.80 12.60
C TYR A 226 36.25 -8.43 12.09
N TYR A 227 35.84 -7.39 12.79
CA TYR A 227 36.23 -6.01 12.50
C TYR A 227 37.66 -5.74 12.90
N ILE A 228 38.41 -5.03 12.04
CA ILE A 228 39.75 -4.53 12.39
C ILE A 228 39.60 -3.31 13.30
N GLN A 229 38.66 -2.44 12.98
CA GLN A 229 38.31 -1.25 13.76
C GLN A 229 36.86 -0.83 13.49
N TYR A 230 36.22 -0.30 14.51
CA TYR A 230 34.91 0.34 14.38
C TYR A 230 34.86 1.60 15.23
N ASP A 231 34.04 2.55 14.81
CA ASP A 231 33.79 3.79 15.52
C ASP A 231 32.28 4.07 15.52
N TYR A 232 31.77 4.61 16.62
CA TYR A 232 30.38 5.00 16.74
C TYR A 232 30.31 6.51 16.93
N SER A 233 29.58 7.23 16.07
CA SER A 233 29.16 8.59 16.37
C SER A 233 27.84 8.53 17.12
N SER A 234 27.81 9.04 18.35
CA SER A 234 26.56 9.29 19.07
C SER A 234 26.09 10.71 18.75
N PRO A 235 24.82 10.94 18.45
CA PRO A 235 24.32 12.31 18.37
C PRO A 235 24.40 12.93 19.77
N TYR A 236 25.01 14.12 19.87
CA TYR A 236 25.02 14.96 21.05
C TYR A 236 23.78 15.85 21.08
#